data_9ddb88ca887b7ab8ec67089c3e002c8e
#
_entry.id   9ddb88ca887b7ab8ec67089c3e002c8e
#
_cell.length_a   1.000
_cell.length_b   1.000
_cell.length_c   1.000
_cell.angle_alpha   90.00
_cell.angle_beta   90.00
_cell.angle_gamma   90.00
#
_symmetry.space_group_name_H-M   'P 1'
#
loop_
_entity.id
_entity.type
_entity.pdbx_description
1 polymer ?
#
loop_
_entity_poly.entity_id
_entity_poly.type
_entity_poly.pdbx_seq_one_letter_code
_entity_poly.pdbx_strand_id
1 'polypeptide(L)'
;MTTPQLASYVDHTLLKPEASREQIATLCAEARQYGFASVCTNPLWTPFVREQLAGSDVLTCAVVGFPLGASATEVKAFETATAVAAGADEIDMVIDIAAARAGERERVEADVRAVAEAAHQGGARLKVIIETCLLTDEQKVLACEAAVAAGADYVKTSTGFSTAGATVEDVRLMRATVGPDIGVKASGGIRTREDALAMIEAGASRIGASSGPALLG
;
A
#
# COMPACT_ATOMS: atom_id res chain seq x y z
N MET A 1 -12.34 -15.82 -11.47
CA MET A 1 -11.57 -15.94 -10.20
C MET A 1 -12.50 -16.43 -9.10
N THR A 2 -12.12 -17.43 -8.31
CA THR A 2 -12.91 -17.90 -7.17
C THR A 2 -12.81 -16.93 -5.99
N THR A 3 -13.73 -17.00 -5.02
CA THR A 3 -13.71 -16.16 -3.82
C THR A 3 -12.41 -16.29 -3.00
N PRO A 4 -11.87 -17.49 -2.70
CA PRO A 4 -10.57 -17.62 -2.04
C PRO A 4 -9.40 -17.01 -2.83
N GLN A 5 -9.41 -17.12 -4.16
CA GLN A 5 -8.40 -16.49 -5.00
C GLN A 5 -8.48 -14.97 -4.94
N LEU A 6 -9.68 -14.37 -4.90
CA LEU A 6 -9.83 -12.92 -4.77
C LEU A 6 -9.42 -12.45 -3.36
N ALA A 7 -9.75 -13.20 -2.32
CA ALA A 7 -9.38 -12.86 -0.94
C ALA A 7 -7.86 -12.68 -0.78
N SER A 8 -7.05 -13.54 -1.40
CA SER A 8 -5.58 -13.44 -1.32
C SER A 8 -4.97 -12.19 -1.99
N TYR A 9 -5.77 -11.41 -2.71
CA TYR A 9 -5.36 -10.10 -3.24
C TYR A 9 -5.66 -8.94 -2.29
N VAL A 10 -6.46 -9.14 -1.23
CA VAL A 10 -7.01 -8.04 -0.43
C VAL A 10 -6.10 -7.65 0.73
N ASP A 11 -5.72 -6.37 0.79
CA ASP A 11 -5.22 -5.70 1.99
C ASP A 11 -6.43 -5.07 2.71
N HIS A 12 -6.89 -5.72 3.78
CA HIS A 12 -8.03 -5.23 4.56
C HIS A 12 -7.60 -4.05 5.41
N THR A 13 -8.23 -2.88 5.20
CA THR A 13 -7.62 -1.59 5.56
C THR A 13 -8.51 -0.75 6.48
N LEU A 14 -7.95 -0.26 7.60
CA LEU A 14 -8.57 0.74 8.46
C LEU A 14 -7.55 1.80 8.89
N LEU A 15 -7.66 3.01 8.31
CA LEU A 15 -6.69 4.12 8.50
C LEU A 15 -7.31 5.36 9.14
N LYS A 16 -8.55 5.28 9.63
CA LYS A 16 -9.20 6.39 10.33
C LYS A 16 -8.44 6.71 11.62
N PRO A 17 -8.16 7.98 11.91
CA PRO A 17 -7.40 8.36 13.11
C PRO A 17 -8.13 8.03 14.41
N GLU A 18 -9.46 7.97 14.37
CA GLU A 18 -10.32 7.62 15.49
C GLU A 18 -10.63 6.13 15.62
N ALA A 19 -9.95 5.27 14.86
CA ALA A 19 -10.18 3.81 14.91
C ALA A 19 -9.99 3.27 16.33
N SER A 20 -10.98 2.53 16.83
CA SER A 20 -10.90 1.91 18.16
C SER A 20 -10.21 0.55 18.12
N ARG A 21 -9.76 0.09 19.29
CA ARG A 21 -9.15 -1.23 19.46
C ARG A 21 -10.09 -2.36 19.02
N GLU A 22 -11.38 -2.23 19.29
CA GLU A 22 -12.41 -3.20 18.90
C GLU A 22 -12.58 -3.27 17.39
N GLN A 23 -12.52 -2.11 16.71
CA GLN A 23 -12.59 -2.07 15.24
C GLN A 23 -11.35 -2.72 14.61
N ILE A 24 -10.16 -2.50 15.15
CA ILE A 24 -8.94 -3.17 14.69
C ILE A 24 -8.99 -4.68 14.96
N ALA A 25 -9.51 -5.11 16.12
CA ALA A 25 -9.69 -6.55 16.41
C ALA A 25 -10.67 -7.20 15.42
N THR A 26 -11.78 -6.55 15.11
CA THR A 26 -12.75 -7.01 14.10
C THR A 26 -12.09 -7.13 12.72
N LEU A 27 -11.34 -6.11 12.30
CA LEU A 27 -10.59 -6.11 11.04
C LEU A 27 -9.64 -7.32 10.93
N CYS A 28 -8.92 -7.63 12.00
CA CYS A 28 -8.01 -8.78 12.05
C CYS A 28 -8.77 -10.12 12.00
N ALA A 29 -9.90 -10.21 12.72
CA ALA A 29 -10.73 -11.42 12.73
C ALA A 29 -11.32 -11.70 11.33
N GLU A 30 -11.83 -10.68 10.63
CA GLU A 30 -12.29 -10.79 9.26
C GLU A 30 -11.17 -11.23 8.31
N ALA A 31 -9.98 -10.61 8.43
CA ALA A 31 -8.85 -10.96 7.58
C ALA A 31 -8.43 -12.43 7.74
N ARG A 32 -8.41 -12.94 8.96
CA ARG A 32 -8.16 -14.38 9.25
C ARG A 32 -9.26 -15.26 8.69
N GLN A 33 -10.51 -14.88 8.88
CA GLN A 33 -11.67 -15.67 8.44
C GLN A 33 -11.69 -15.86 6.91
N TYR A 34 -11.39 -14.80 6.17
CA TYR A 34 -11.45 -14.80 4.71
C TYR A 34 -10.13 -15.15 4.03
N GLY A 35 -9.02 -15.18 4.77
CA GLY A 35 -7.68 -15.41 4.22
C GLY A 35 -7.20 -14.25 3.36
N PHE A 36 -7.37 -13.01 3.85
CA PHE A 36 -6.87 -11.83 3.16
C PHE A 36 -5.33 -11.78 3.15
N ALA A 37 -4.75 -11.03 2.21
CA ALA A 37 -3.30 -10.91 2.09
C ALA A 37 -2.67 -10.20 3.29
N SER A 38 -3.26 -9.10 3.74
CA SER A 38 -2.78 -8.35 4.89
C SER A 38 -3.89 -7.58 5.61
N VAL A 39 -3.57 -7.12 6.82
CA VAL A 39 -4.28 -6.06 7.55
C VAL A 39 -3.42 -4.82 7.51
N CYS A 40 -3.96 -3.71 6.96
CA CYS A 40 -3.25 -2.44 6.80
C CYS A 40 -3.82 -1.37 7.74
N THR A 41 -2.96 -0.83 8.64
CA THR A 41 -3.35 0.14 9.66
C THR A 41 -2.33 1.27 9.81
N ASN A 42 -2.69 2.29 10.62
CA ASN A 42 -1.70 3.25 11.12
C ASN A 42 -0.66 2.56 12.00
N PRO A 43 0.61 3.00 12.03
CA PRO A 43 1.71 2.31 12.72
C PRO A 43 1.51 2.15 14.24
N LEU A 44 0.69 3.01 14.86
CA LEU A 44 0.27 2.87 16.26
C LEU A 44 -0.31 1.47 16.58
N TRP A 45 -0.97 0.85 15.62
CA TRP A 45 -1.66 -0.44 15.77
C TRP A 45 -0.79 -1.65 15.43
N THR A 46 0.42 -1.45 14.88
CA THR A 46 1.26 -2.56 14.40
C THR A 46 1.48 -3.66 15.45
N PRO A 47 1.87 -3.38 16.70
CA PRO A 47 2.08 -4.44 17.70
C PRO A 47 0.79 -5.23 17.98
N PHE A 48 -0.33 -4.52 18.06
CA PHE A 48 -1.62 -5.16 18.33
C PHE A 48 -2.10 -6.00 17.15
N VAL A 49 -1.98 -5.50 15.91
CA VAL A 49 -2.32 -6.27 14.70
C VAL A 49 -1.45 -7.51 14.61
N ARG A 50 -0.15 -7.40 14.84
CA ARG A 50 0.79 -8.55 14.86
C ARG A 50 0.36 -9.62 15.85
N GLU A 51 -0.05 -9.21 17.06
CA GLU A 51 -0.57 -10.12 18.09
C GLU A 51 -1.86 -10.82 17.61
N GLN A 52 -2.82 -10.06 17.04
CA GLN A 52 -4.12 -10.59 16.59
C GLN A 52 -3.98 -11.54 15.39
N LEU A 53 -2.96 -11.37 14.56
CA LEU A 53 -2.71 -12.19 13.37
C LEU A 53 -1.80 -13.39 13.64
N ALA A 54 -1.30 -13.55 14.86
CA ALA A 54 -0.41 -14.66 15.22
C ALA A 54 -1.01 -16.03 14.86
N GLY A 55 -0.22 -16.90 14.22
CA GLY A 55 -0.65 -18.22 13.78
C GLY A 55 -1.53 -18.23 12.54
N SER A 56 -1.55 -17.13 11.76
CA SER A 56 -2.17 -17.05 10.42
C SER A 56 -1.13 -16.62 9.39
N ASP A 57 -1.46 -16.81 8.10
CA ASP A 57 -0.64 -16.35 6.96
C ASP A 57 -0.92 -14.88 6.58
N VAL A 58 -1.83 -14.20 7.29
CA VAL A 58 -2.20 -12.80 7.03
C VAL A 58 -1.09 -11.88 7.51
N LEU A 59 -0.61 -11.01 6.63
CA LEU A 59 0.52 -10.12 6.91
C LEU A 59 0.08 -8.86 7.66
N THR A 60 0.98 -8.33 8.49
CA THR A 60 0.83 -7.03 9.16
C THR A 60 1.40 -5.94 8.27
N CYS A 61 0.58 -4.97 7.84
CA CYS A 61 0.98 -3.84 7.01
C CYS A 61 0.80 -2.52 7.76
N ALA A 62 1.79 -1.65 7.73
CA ALA A 62 1.73 -0.31 8.31
C ALA A 62 1.94 0.76 7.24
N VAL A 63 1.27 1.92 7.37
CA VAL A 63 1.52 3.08 6.51
C VAL A 63 2.63 3.97 7.07
N VAL A 64 3.37 4.69 6.21
CA VAL A 64 4.48 5.56 6.57
C VAL A 64 4.45 6.86 5.75
N GLY A 65 4.74 8.00 6.39
CA GLY A 65 4.62 9.32 5.77
C GLY A 65 3.19 9.64 5.33
N PHE A 66 2.23 8.99 5.92
CA PHE A 66 0.86 8.91 5.45
C PHE A 66 -0.07 9.94 6.13
N PRO A 67 -1.04 10.54 5.42
CA PRO A 67 -1.34 10.33 3.99
C PRO A 67 -0.64 11.32 3.05
N LEU A 68 0.11 12.28 3.54
CA LEU A 68 0.55 13.46 2.78
C LEU A 68 1.87 13.29 2.02
N GLY A 69 2.75 12.36 2.44
CA GLY A 69 4.09 12.20 1.89
C GLY A 69 5.04 13.37 2.20
N ALA A 70 4.59 14.35 2.99
CA ALA A 70 5.26 15.64 3.21
C ALA A 70 6.20 15.66 4.45
N SER A 71 6.52 14.51 5.01
CA SER A 71 7.54 14.38 6.06
C SER A 71 8.94 14.35 5.44
N ALA A 72 9.96 14.79 6.18
CA ALA A 72 11.34 14.60 5.78
C ALA A 72 11.67 13.10 5.59
N THR A 73 12.56 12.80 4.67
CA THR A 73 12.94 11.42 4.31
C THR A 73 13.44 10.63 5.53
N GLU A 74 14.26 11.24 6.39
CA GLU A 74 14.79 10.61 7.60
C GLU A 74 13.67 10.25 8.59
N VAL A 75 12.60 11.06 8.64
CA VAL A 75 11.43 10.79 9.48
C VAL A 75 10.66 9.57 8.96
N LYS A 76 10.46 9.48 7.63
CA LYS A 76 9.83 8.30 7.00
C LYS A 76 10.66 7.02 7.23
N ALA A 77 11.98 7.10 7.07
CA ALA A 77 12.88 5.97 7.32
C ALA A 77 12.85 5.53 8.80
N PHE A 78 12.84 6.47 9.74
CA PHE A 78 12.70 6.18 11.17
C PHE A 78 11.34 5.56 11.53
N GLU A 79 10.26 6.10 10.97
CA GLU A 79 8.91 5.56 11.14
C GLU A 79 8.84 4.11 10.62
N THR A 80 9.47 3.86 9.46
CA THR A 80 9.60 2.53 8.85
C THR A 80 10.32 1.56 9.76
N ALA A 81 11.52 1.92 10.23
CA ALA A 81 12.30 1.07 11.14
C ALA A 81 11.53 0.76 12.42
N THR A 82 10.79 1.73 12.95
CA THR A 82 9.94 1.58 14.14
C THR A 82 8.78 0.61 13.88
N ALA A 83 8.09 0.75 12.73
CA ALA A 83 6.99 -0.14 12.38
C ALA A 83 7.45 -1.58 12.14
N VAL A 84 8.59 -1.75 11.48
CA VAL A 84 9.19 -3.08 11.23
C VAL A 84 9.63 -3.73 12.54
N ALA A 85 10.29 -3.00 13.43
CA ALA A 85 10.64 -3.49 14.76
C ALA A 85 9.41 -3.87 15.60
N ALA A 86 8.26 -3.23 15.36
CA ALA A 86 6.98 -3.54 15.98
C ALA A 86 6.25 -4.73 15.33
N GLY A 87 6.79 -5.32 14.26
CA GLY A 87 6.29 -6.53 13.61
C GLY A 87 5.55 -6.31 12.30
N ALA A 88 5.75 -5.20 11.61
CA ALA A 88 5.24 -5.02 10.25
C ALA A 88 5.98 -5.91 9.26
N ASP A 89 5.23 -6.67 8.46
CA ASP A 89 5.73 -7.50 7.36
C ASP A 89 5.76 -6.71 6.04
N GLU A 90 4.96 -5.63 5.95
CA GLU A 90 4.82 -4.76 4.79
C GLU A 90 4.69 -3.30 5.21
N ILE A 91 5.24 -2.40 4.41
CA ILE A 91 5.18 -0.94 4.61
C ILE A 91 4.57 -0.29 3.37
N ASP A 92 3.55 0.54 3.56
CA ASP A 92 2.95 1.37 2.51
C ASP A 92 3.38 2.83 2.71
N MET A 93 4.45 3.30 2.04
CA MET A 93 4.92 4.69 2.15
C MET A 93 4.23 5.60 1.12
N VAL A 94 4.10 6.89 1.45
CA VAL A 94 3.75 7.93 0.46
C VAL A 94 5.01 8.67 0.04
N ILE A 95 5.21 8.84 -1.28
CA ILE A 95 6.35 9.58 -1.85
C ILE A 95 6.32 11.07 -1.48
N ASP A 96 7.42 11.79 -1.73
CA ASP A 96 7.39 13.26 -1.86
C ASP A 96 6.62 13.63 -3.14
N ILE A 97 5.31 13.89 -2.99
CA ILE A 97 4.42 14.22 -4.11
C ILE A 97 4.84 15.53 -4.79
N ALA A 98 5.35 16.50 -4.01
CA ALA A 98 5.80 17.77 -4.57
C ALA A 98 7.01 17.59 -5.49
N ALA A 99 7.97 16.76 -5.10
CA ALA A 99 9.13 16.40 -5.94
C ALA A 99 8.70 15.67 -7.21
N ALA A 100 7.76 14.70 -7.11
CA ALA A 100 7.24 14.00 -8.29
C ALA A 100 6.56 14.96 -9.27
N ARG A 101 5.75 15.91 -8.77
CA ARG A 101 5.10 16.96 -9.59
C ARG A 101 6.09 17.92 -10.22
N ALA A 102 7.21 18.18 -9.57
CA ALA A 102 8.27 19.04 -10.09
C ALA A 102 9.18 18.32 -11.11
N GLY A 103 9.05 17.00 -11.28
CA GLY A 103 9.92 16.20 -12.14
C GLY A 103 11.29 15.91 -11.51
N GLU A 104 11.43 16.07 -10.18
CA GLU A 104 12.67 15.87 -9.41
C GLU A 104 12.90 14.37 -9.13
N ARG A 105 13.21 13.61 -10.19
CA ARG A 105 13.34 12.14 -10.12
C ARG A 105 14.30 11.67 -9.04
N GLU A 106 15.50 12.25 -8.98
CA GLU A 106 16.54 11.87 -8.02
C GLU A 106 16.09 12.06 -6.57
N ARG A 107 15.28 13.10 -6.32
CA ARG A 107 14.71 13.35 -4.99
C ARG A 107 13.66 12.33 -4.62
N VAL A 108 12.75 11.96 -5.54
CA VAL A 108 11.78 10.89 -5.33
C VAL A 108 12.50 9.56 -5.09
N GLU A 109 13.52 9.25 -5.89
CA GLU A 109 14.30 8.02 -5.74
C GLU A 109 15.04 7.97 -4.39
N ALA A 110 15.66 9.07 -3.95
CA ALA A 110 16.34 9.13 -2.66
C ALA A 110 15.37 8.95 -1.48
N ASP A 111 14.18 9.56 -1.53
CA ASP A 111 13.12 9.42 -0.52
C ASP A 111 12.67 7.95 -0.40
N VAL A 112 12.38 7.30 -1.53
CA VAL A 112 11.96 5.90 -1.54
C VAL A 112 13.10 4.96 -1.10
N ARG A 113 14.34 5.20 -1.55
CA ARG A 113 15.50 4.36 -1.22
C ARG A 113 15.76 4.28 0.28
N ALA A 114 15.72 5.41 0.98
CA ALA A 114 15.92 5.44 2.42
C ALA A 114 14.87 4.60 3.18
N VAL A 115 13.63 4.63 2.70
CA VAL A 115 12.54 3.84 3.28
C VAL A 115 12.66 2.35 2.88
N ALA A 116 13.04 2.05 1.62
CA ALA A 116 13.27 0.68 1.16
C ALA A 116 14.38 -0.01 1.95
N GLU A 117 15.50 0.67 2.17
CA GLU A 117 16.61 0.17 2.97
C GLU A 117 16.16 -0.14 4.41
N ALA A 118 15.42 0.78 5.04
CA ALA A 118 14.91 0.57 6.39
C ALA A 118 13.90 -0.60 6.49
N ALA A 119 13.03 -0.78 5.49
CA ALA A 119 12.08 -1.89 5.43
C ALA A 119 12.81 -3.23 5.22
N HIS A 120 13.69 -3.30 4.24
CA HIS A 120 14.40 -4.53 3.86
C HIS A 120 15.38 -5.00 4.93
N GLN A 121 16.04 -4.09 5.69
CA GLN A 121 16.87 -4.45 6.82
C GLN A 121 16.13 -5.27 7.87
N GLY A 122 14.84 -5.05 8.05
CA GLY A 122 14.00 -5.84 8.95
C GLY A 122 13.21 -6.94 8.27
N GLY A 123 13.41 -7.18 6.96
CA GLY A 123 12.75 -8.23 6.19
C GLY A 123 11.34 -7.88 5.72
N ALA A 124 10.89 -6.63 5.85
CA ALA A 124 9.60 -6.17 5.38
C ALA A 124 9.65 -5.76 3.90
N ARG A 125 8.53 -5.92 3.19
CA ARG A 125 8.37 -5.43 1.81
C ARG A 125 7.89 -3.97 1.80
N LEU A 126 8.29 -3.23 0.76
CA LEU A 126 7.89 -1.84 0.57
C LEU A 126 6.90 -1.69 -0.59
N LYS A 127 5.76 -1.02 -0.33
CA LYS A 127 4.81 -0.56 -1.35
C LYS A 127 4.82 0.97 -1.38
N VAL A 128 5.00 1.55 -2.57
CA VAL A 128 5.20 2.99 -2.78
C VAL A 128 3.95 3.63 -3.34
N ILE A 129 3.26 4.43 -2.52
CA ILE A 129 2.06 5.18 -2.92
C ILE A 129 2.50 6.42 -3.68
N ILE A 130 2.13 6.51 -4.96
CA ILE A 130 2.47 7.66 -5.81
C ILE A 130 1.37 8.73 -5.84
N GLU A 131 0.17 8.45 -5.34
CA GLU A 131 -1.02 9.33 -5.30
C GLU A 131 -1.43 9.80 -6.71
N THR A 132 -1.85 8.85 -7.53
CA THR A 132 -2.08 9.03 -8.98
C THR A 132 -2.97 10.21 -9.34
N CYS A 133 -3.98 10.51 -8.53
CA CYS A 133 -4.93 11.61 -8.79
C CYS A 133 -4.30 13.01 -8.73
N LEU A 134 -3.08 13.16 -8.21
CA LEU A 134 -2.35 14.42 -8.14
C LEU A 134 -1.26 14.55 -9.22
N LEU A 135 -1.08 13.55 -10.07
CA LEU A 135 0.01 13.45 -11.05
C LEU A 135 -0.53 13.36 -12.48
N THR A 136 0.21 13.93 -13.44
CA THR A 136 0.03 13.64 -14.86
C THR A 136 0.58 12.25 -15.19
N ASP A 137 0.27 11.72 -16.38
CA ASP A 137 0.75 10.38 -16.77
C ASP A 137 2.29 10.32 -16.84
N GLU A 138 2.96 11.39 -17.30
CA GLU A 138 4.43 11.48 -17.30
C GLU A 138 4.99 11.47 -15.88
N GLN A 139 4.32 12.14 -14.93
CA GLN A 139 4.73 12.16 -13.53
C GLN A 139 4.48 10.81 -12.84
N LYS A 140 3.40 10.09 -13.20
CA LYS A 140 3.15 8.71 -12.73
C LYS A 140 4.25 7.76 -13.20
N VAL A 141 4.65 7.85 -14.49
CA VAL A 141 5.74 7.06 -15.05
C VAL A 141 7.04 7.36 -14.30
N LEU A 142 7.40 8.64 -14.16
CA LEU A 142 8.60 9.06 -13.41
C LEU A 142 8.61 8.50 -11.99
N ALA A 143 7.49 8.63 -11.25
CA ALA A 143 7.38 8.15 -9.88
C ALA A 143 7.51 6.61 -9.77
N CYS A 144 6.90 5.87 -10.70
CA CYS A 144 7.01 4.42 -10.79
C CYS A 144 8.45 3.98 -11.07
N GLU A 145 9.12 4.60 -12.07
CA GLU A 145 10.51 4.29 -12.41
C GLU A 145 11.48 4.61 -11.27
N ALA A 146 11.29 5.76 -10.59
CA ALA A 146 12.07 6.14 -9.42
C ALA A 146 11.89 5.14 -8.26
N ALA A 147 10.64 4.71 -8.01
CA ALA A 147 10.33 3.71 -6.99
C ALA A 147 11.03 2.36 -7.27
N VAL A 148 10.98 1.88 -8.52
CA VAL A 148 11.65 0.64 -8.92
C VAL A 148 13.17 0.75 -8.78
N ALA A 149 13.77 1.86 -9.25
CA ALA A 149 15.21 2.11 -9.14
C ALA A 149 15.68 2.21 -7.68
N ALA A 150 14.79 2.63 -6.78
CA ALA A 150 15.04 2.70 -5.34
C ALA A 150 14.84 1.37 -4.60
N GLY A 151 14.36 0.32 -5.26
CA GLY A 151 14.18 -1.01 -4.68
C GLY A 151 12.77 -1.29 -4.11
N ALA A 152 11.74 -0.58 -4.57
CA ALA A 152 10.36 -0.87 -4.17
C ALA A 152 9.92 -2.27 -4.63
N ASP A 153 9.20 -3.00 -3.78
CA ASP A 153 8.59 -4.29 -4.13
C ASP A 153 7.25 -4.10 -4.85
N TYR A 154 6.57 -2.99 -4.56
CA TYR A 154 5.29 -2.60 -5.16
C TYR A 154 5.25 -1.10 -5.43
N VAL A 155 4.52 -0.72 -6.48
CA VAL A 155 3.95 0.62 -6.61
C VAL A 155 2.46 0.57 -6.28
N LYS A 156 1.93 1.63 -5.64
CA LYS A 156 0.53 1.71 -5.19
C LYS A 156 -0.09 3.00 -5.69
N THR A 157 -1.35 2.92 -6.15
CA THR A 157 -2.03 4.07 -6.75
C THR A 157 -2.27 5.22 -5.78
N SER A 158 -2.91 4.96 -4.63
CA SER A 158 -3.57 6.01 -3.86
C SER A 158 -3.57 5.76 -2.37
N THR A 159 -3.66 6.83 -1.58
CA THR A 159 -3.87 6.78 -0.13
C THR A 159 -5.31 6.47 0.24
N GLY A 160 -6.27 6.90 -0.56
CA GLY A 160 -7.70 6.92 -0.25
C GLY A 160 -8.14 8.17 0.54
N PHE A 161 -7.25 9.13 0.79
CA PHE A 161 -7.48 10.38 1.53
C PHE A 161 -7.41 11.62 0.64
N SER A 162 -7.21 11.45 -0.68
CA SER A 162 -7.15 12.53 -1.65
C SER A 162 -8.46 12.65 -2.44
N THR A 163 -8.42 13.36 -3.57
CA THR A 163 -9.61 13.70 -4.38
C THR A 163 -10.19 12.54 -5.16
N ALA A 164 -9.37 11.52 -5.48
CA ALA A 164 -9.80 10.31 -6.20
C ALA A 164 -8.97 9.09 -5.75
N GLY A 165 -9.42 7.88 -6.14
CA GLY A 165 -8.75 6.61 -5.88
C GLY A 165 -8.18 5.99 -7.15
N ALA A 166 -8.04 4.65 -7.16
CA ALA A 166 -7.53 3.89 -8.30
C ALA A 166 -8.47 3.96 -9.51
N THR A 167 -7.88 4.06 -10.69
CA THR A 167 -8.55 3.87 -11.97
C THR A 167 -7.92 2.70 -12.73
N VAL A 168 -8.68 2.10 -13.64
CA VAL A 168 -8.21 1.02 -14.51
C VAL A 168 -7.05 1.51 -15.40
N GLU A 169 -7.16 2.75 -15.86
CA GLU A 169 -6.16 3.42 -16.71
C GLU A 169 -4.84 3.59 -15.96
N ASP A 170 -4.89 4.08 -14.71
CA ASP A 170 -3.70 4.25 -13.87
C ASP A 170 -3.02 2.91 -13.60
N VAL A 171 -3.79 1.87 -13.26
CA VAL A 171 -3.23 0.54 -13.01
C VAL A 171 -2.56 -0.04 -14.27
N ARG A 172 -3.16 0.13 -15.45
CA ARG A 172 -2.54 -0.29 -16.72
C ARG A 172 -1.25 0.46 -17.01
N LEU A 173 -1.24 1.79 -16.82
CA LEU A 173 -0.05 2.62 -16.99
C LEU A 173 1.06 2.18 -16.04
N MET A 174 0.76 2.04 -14.75
CA MET A 174 1.72 1.60 -13.74
C MET A 174 2.27 0.20 -14.07
N ARG A 175 1.41 -0.77 -14.42
CA ARG A 175 1.84 -2.12 -14.80
C ARG A 175 2.75 -2.10 -16.04
N ALA A 176 2.40 -1.30 -17.05
CA ALA A 176 3.22 -1.16 -18.27
C ALA A 176 4.61 -0.55 -17.95
N THR A 177 4.65 0.37 -16.98
CA THR A 177 5.88 1.06 -16.57
C THR A 177 6.81 0.14 -15.75
N VAL A 178 6.28 -0.59 -14.76
CA VAL A 178 7.12 -1.36 -13.82
C VAL A 178 7.43 -2.79 -14.30
N GLY A 179 6.80 -3.25 -15.37
CA GLY A 179 6.99 -4.62 -15.88
C GLY A 179 6.30 -5.69 -15.02
N PRO A 180 6.56 -6.98 -15.28
CA PRO A 180 5.83 -8.09 -14.63
C PRO A 180 6.28 -8.40 -13.21
N ASP A 181 7.53 -8.07 -12.84
CA ASP A 181 8.18 -8.55 -11.61
C ASP A 181 7.85 -7.69 -10.37
N ILE A 182 7.51 -6.42 -10.58
CA ILE A 182 7.14 -5.49 -9.50
C ILE A 182 5.62 -5.55 -9.26
N GLY A 183 5.19 -5.61 -8.01
CA GLY A 183 3.78 -5.60 -7.67
C GLY A 183 3.10 -4.27 -8.01
N VAL A 184 1.82 -4.31 -8.38
CA VAL A 184 0.96 -3.11 -8.50
C VAL A 184 -0.21 -3.26 -7.54
N LYS A 185 -0.34 -2.33 -6.58
CA LYS A 185 -1.47 -2.27 -5.65
C LYS A 185 -2.45 -1.18 -6.07
N ALA A 186 -3.69 -1.56 -6.32
CA ALA A 186 -4.80 -0.63 -6.54
C ALA A 186 -5.52 -0.36 -5.22
N SER A 187 -5.77 0.90 -4.87
CA SER A 187 -6.50 1.26 -3.65
C SER A 187 -7.25 2.59 -3.79
N GLY A 188 -8.29 2.75 -2.95
CA GLY A 188 -9.19 3.90 -3.01
C GLY A 188 -10.30 3.72 -4.04
N GLY A 189 -11.56 3.79 -3.58
CA GLY A 189 -12.73 3.71 -4.43
C GLY A 189 -13.18 2.30 -4.86
N ILE A 190 -12.45 1.25 -4.53
CA ILE A 190 -12.78 -0.14 -4.88
C ILE A 190 -13.76 -0.68 -3.84
N ARG A 191 -15.01 -0.91 -4.23
CA ARG A 191 -16.12 -1.22 -3.31
C ARG A 191 -16.87 -2.49 -3.65
N THR A 192 -16.79 -2.94 -4.90
CA THR A 192 -17.50 -4.11 -5.39
C THR A 192 -16.54 -5.17 -5.91
N ARG A 193 -17.03 -6.38 -6.06
CA ARG A 193 -16.28 -7.48 -6.69
C ARG A 193 -15.87 -7.13 -8.12
N GLU A 194 -16.76 -6.49 -8.86
CA GLU A 194 -16.54 -6.05 -10.23
C GLU A 194 -15.40 -5.04 -10.30
N ASP A 195 -15.36 -4.04 -9.39
CA ASP A 195 -14.27 -3.09 -9.31
C ASP A 195 -12.93 -3.81 -9.09
N ALA A 196 -12.88 -4.72 -8.12
CA ALA A 196 -11.66 -5.46 -7.79
C ALA A 196 -11.16 -6.31 -8.98
N LEU A 197 -12.07 -7.01 -9.67
CA LEU A 197 -11.73 -7.81 -10.84
C LEU A 197 -11.23 -6.95 -12.00
N ALA A 198 -11.82 -5.77 -12.23
CA ALA A 198 -11.37 -4.83 -13.26
C ALA A 198 -9.94 -4.33 -12.99
N MET A 199 -9.59 -4.05 -11.71
CA MET A 199 -8.23 -3.67 -11.34
C MET A 199 -7.23 -4.82 -11.53
N ILE A 200 -7.62 -6.06 -11.20
CA ILE A 200 -6.77 -7.24 -11.39
C ILE A 200 -6.56 -7.49 -12.90
N GLU A 201 -7.59 -7.39 -13.72
CA GLU A 201 -7.48 -7.50 -15.18
C GLU A 201 -6.58 -6.41 -15.77
N ALA A 202 -6.58 -5.21 -15.19
CA ALA A 202 -5.69 -4.12 -15.58
C ALA A 202 -4.22 -4.34 -15.17
N GLY A 203 -3.94 -5.35 -14.32
CA GLY A 203 -2.58 -5.71 -13.91
C GLY A 203 -2.29 -5.50 -12.42
N ALA A 204 -3.31 -5.21 -11.58
CA ALA A 204 -3.08 -5.17 -10.14
C ALA A 204 -2.81 -6.58 -9.59
N SER A 205 -1.81 -6.69 -8.73
CA SER A 205 -1.47 -7.89 -7.96
C SER A 205 -1.86 -7.79 -6.48
N ARG A 206 -2.40 -6.64 -6.05
CA ARG A 206 -2.90 -6.38 -4.71
C ARG A 206 -4.03 -5.35 -4.74
N ILE A 207 -5.02 -5.48 -3.87
CA ILE A 207 -6.19 -4.61 -3.75
C ILE A 207 -6.31 -4.08 -2.33
N GLY A 208 -6.25 -2.77 -2.15
CA GLY A 208 -6.53 -2.14 -0.85
C GLY A 208 -8.00 -1.76 -0.72
N ALA A 209 -8.68 -2.29 0.29
CA ALA A 209 -10.09 -2.01 0.53
C ALA A 209 -10.41 -1.90 2.02
N SER A 210 -11.29 -0.95 2.37
CA SER A 210 -11.83 -0.80 3.74
C SER A 210 -13.00 -1.73 4.03
N SER A 211 -13.54 -2.40 3.02
CA SER A 211 -14.68 -3.31 3.10
C SER A 211 -14.35 -4.61 2.35
N GLY A 212 -13.28 -5.29 2.79
CA GLY A 212 -12.80 -6.53 2.17
C GLY A 212 -13.88 -7.58 1.95
N PRO A 213 -14.73 -7.91 2.96
CA PRO A 213 -15.80 -8.90 2.79
C PRO A 213 -16.78 -8.56 1.66
N ALA A 214 -17.09 -7.28 1.42
CA ALA A 214 -17.98 -6.86 0.34
C ALA A 214 -17.44 -7.17 -1.07
N LEU A 215 -16.11 -7.28 -1.23
CA LEU A 215 -15.50 -7.66 -2.50
C LEU A 215 -15.68 -9.15 -2.83
N LEU A 216 -16.03 -9.96 -1.85
CA LEU A 216 -16.14 -11.40 -2.03
C LEU A 216 -17.53 -11.87 -2.47
N GLY A 217 -18.55 -11.00 -2.31
CA GLY A 217 -19.95 -11.28 -2.68
C GLY A 217 -20.72 -11.91 -1.57
#